data_31813a3e45c55dd20ccf7e5022e3a47a
#
_entry.id   31813a3e45c55dd20ccf7e5022e3a47a
#
_cell.length_a   1.000
_cell.length_b   1.000
_cell.length_c   1.000
_cell.angle_alpha   90.00
_cell.angle_beta   90.00
_cell.angle_gamma   90.00
#
_symmetry.space_group_name_H-M   'P 1'
#
loop_
_entity.id
_entity.type
_entity.pdbx_description
1 polymer ?
#
loop_
_entity_poly.entity_id
_entity_poly.type
_entity_poly.pdbx_seq_one_letter_code
_entity_poly.pdbx_strand_id
1 'polypeptide(L)'
;MDDNEAVLKTLKMILAREFKTLVGVSVPTLLPALLREGDVDIVLLDMNFVTGRQDGSEGLFWLDRIVGRPDPPQVVLITAFGDIELAVSALKRGAADFVVKPWDNEKLVAILQGAFRRRRKVRTEAASMRRISAEEEKGQVVSLLVGSLLKKYAQAYGKQLPVVTSGGLDKLSGLIRQGDLSALQQTIERAVLLTNSSSLGADDFHIEKTASASRPVTLEEMEKLFISEVQREKN
;
A
#
# COMPACT_ATOMS: atom_id res chain seq x y z
N MET A 1 0.81 -26.72 0.05
CA MET A 1 -0.30 -27.39 -0.63
C MET A 1 0.21 -28.66 -1.27
N ASP A 2 -0.40 -29.78 -0.93
CA ASP A 2 -0.03 -31.12 -1.41
C ASP A 2 -1.23 -32.03 -1.07
N ASP A 3 -1.65 -32.90 -1.96
CA ASP A 3 -2.79 -33.81 -1.74
C ASP A 3 -2.45 -34.91 -0.73
N ASN A 4 -1.17 -35.15 -0.50
CA ASN A 4 -0.68 -36.15 0.45
C ASN A 4 -0.56 -35.55 1.87
N GLU A 5 -1.45 -35.98 2.76
CA GLU A 5 -1.46 -35.52 4.16
C GLU A 5 -0.18 -35.83 4.92
N ALA A 6 0.51 -36.97 4.60
CA ALA A 6 1.79 -37.29 5.22
C ALA A 6 2.88 -36.29 4.85
N VAL A 7 2.90 -35.86 3.61
CA VAL A 7 3.78 -34.77 3.13
C VAL A 7 3.47 -33.45 3.87
N LEU A 8 2.21 -33.06 3.97
CA LEU A 8 1.80 -31.87 4.70
C LEU A 8 2.20 -31.92 6.17
N LYS A 9 2.06 -33.07 6.83
CA LYS A 9 2.46 -33.28 8.22
C LYS A 9 3.98 -33.15 8.37
N THR A 10 4.75 -33.79 7.49
CA THR A 10 6.21 -33.72 7.49
C THR A 10 6.69 -32.28 7.29
N LEU A 11 6.16 -31.57 6.31
CA LEU A 11 6.48 -30.17 6.05
C LEU A 11 6.16 -29.27 7.25
N LYS A 12 5.01 -29.48 7.91
CA LYS A 12 4.67 -28.73 9.15
C LYS A 12 5.69 -28.97 10.25
N MET A 13 6.15 -30.22 10.44
CA MET A 13 7.16 -30.52 11.46
C MET A 13 8.51 -29.83 11.16
N ILE A 14 8.96 -29.86 9.90
CA ILE A 14 10.23 -29.27 9.49
C ILE A 14 10.18 -27.77 9.66
N LEU A 15 9.08 -27.14 9.21
CA LEU A 15 8.97 -25.68 9.08
C LEU A 15 8.48 -24.97 10.36
N ALA A 16 7.97 -25.71 11.36
CA ALA A 16 7.39 -25.13 12.57
C ALA A 16 8.38 -24.32 13.42
N ARG A 17 9.67 -24.55 13.28
CA ARG A 17 10.72 -23.80 13.98
C ARG A 17 11.09 -22.49 13.27
N GLU A 18 10.82 -22.41 11.97
CA GLU A 18 11.28 -21.33 11.09
C GLU A 18 10.17 -20.33 10.77
N PHE A 19 8.91 -20.78 10.77
CA PHE A 19 7.76 -19.97 10.37
C PHE A 19 6.68 -19.98 11.45
N LYS A 20 6.15 -18.80 11.75
CA LYS A 20 5.17 -18.60 12.84
C LYS A 20 3.82 -19.26 12.57
N THR A 21 3.37 -19.24 11.33
CA THR A 21 2.06 -19.77 10.94
C THR A 21 2.20 -20.68 9.73
N LEU A 22 1.66 -21.88 9.83
CA LEU A 22 1.71 -22.87 8.77
C LEU A 22 0.32 -23.47 8.54
N VAL A 23 -0.21 -23.29 7.35
CA VAL A 23 -1.51 -23.85 6.94
C VAL A 23 -1.26 -24.95 5.91
N GLY A 24 -1.66 -26.18 6.22
CA GLY A 24 -1.66 -27.29 5.27
C GLY A 24 -2.96 -27.31 4.50
N VAL A 25 -2.89 -27.42 3.18
CA VAL A 25 -4.03 -27.45 2.28
C VAL A 25 -3.92 -28.66 1.38
N SER A 26 -4.83 -29.62 1.52
CA SER A 26 -4.90 -30.82 0.67
C SER A 26 -5.84 -30.63 -0.54
N VAL A 27 -6.75 -29.65 -0.48
CA VAL A 27 -7.72 -29.38 -1.54
C VAL A 27 -7.45 -28.00 -2.15
N PRO A 28 -6.93 -27.93 -3.40
CA PRO A 28 -6.52 -26.67 -4.01
C PRO A 28 -7.61 -25.62 -4.11
N THR A 29 -8.88 -26.01 -4.21
CA THR A 29 -10.03 -25.08 -4.30
C THR A 29 -10.24 -24.22 -3.07
N LEU A 30 -9.62 -24.56 -1.93
CA LEU A 30 -9.65 -23.73 -0.71
C LEU A 30 -8.66 -22.56 -0.76
N LEU A 31 -7.66 -22.62 -1.64
CA LEU A 31 -6.61 -21.63 -1.74
C LEU A 31 -7.13 -20.19 -1.99
N PRO A 32 -8.10 -19.94 -2.90
CA PRO A 32 -8.59 -18.59 -3.13
C PRO A 32 -9.24 -17.94 -1.90
N ALA A 33 -9.90 -18.73 -1.04
CA ALA A 33 -10.46 -18.24 0.22
C ALA A 33 -9.35 -17.87 1.20
N LEU A 34 -8.39 -18.75 1.41
CA LEU A 34 -7.23 -18.51 2.29
C LEU A 34 -6.42 -17.28 1.87
N LEU A 35 -6.24 -17.08 0.56
CA LEU A 35 -5.52 -15.91 0.05
C LEU A 35 -6.32 -14.59 0.15
N ARG A 36 -7.64 -14.64 0.32
CA ARG A 36 -8.48 -13.44 0.57
C ARG A 36 -8.50 -13.07 2.04
N GLU A 37 -8.60 -14.06 2.91
CA GLU A 37 -8.80 -13.89 4.35
C GLU A 37 -7.50 -13.78 5.14
N GLY A 38 -6.42 -14.35 4.61
CA GLY A 38 -5.13 -14.45 5.29
C GLY A 38 -4.03 -13.61 4.66
N ASP A 39 -3.13 -13.16 5.52
CA ASP A 39 -1.87 -12.52 5.11
C ASP A 39 -0.84 -13.62 4.81
N VAL A 40 -0.88 -14.17 3.60
CA VAL A 40 -0.01 -15.25 3.17
C VAL A 40 1.24 -14.68 2.50
N ASP A 41 2.41 -14.97 3.05
CA ASP A 41 3.69 -14.55 2.49
C ASP A 41 4.25 -15.52 1.45
N ILE A 42 4.07 -16.84 1.68
CA ILE A 42 4.61 -17.89 0.82
C ILE A 42 3.56 -18.97 0.60
N VAL A 43 3.49 -19.47 -0.62
CA VAL A 43 2.78 -20.70 -0.96
C VAL A 43 3.79 -21.75 -1.42
N LEU A 44 3.90 -22.84 -0.68
CA LEU A 44 4.62 -24.03 -1.11
C LEU A 44 3.62 -24.93 -1.84
N LEU A 45 3.79 -25.12 -3.15
CA LEU A 45 2.81 -25.65 -4.07
C LEU A 45 3.32 -26.92 -4.74
N ASP A 46 2.63 -28.04 -4.52
CA ASP A 46 2.90 -29.24 -5.31
C ASP A 46 2.45 -29.04 -6.78
N MET A 47 3.18 -29.63 -7.69
CA MET A 47 2.88 -29.58 -9.11
C MET A 47 1.73 -30.50 -9.51
N ASN A 48 1.46 -31.56 -8.77
CA ASN A 48 0.46 -32.57 -9.09
C ASN A 48 -0.45 -32.84 -7.88
N PHE A 49 -1.75 -32.58 -8.04
CA PHE A 49 -2.77 -32.77 -6.99
C PHE A 49 -3.72 -33.95 -7.27
N VAL A 50 -3.66 -34.55 -8.43
CA VAL A 50 -4.52 -35.68 -8.78
C VAL A 50 -3.68 -36.89 -9.01
N THR A 51 -3.96 -37.93 -8.25
CA THR A 51 -3.32 -39.26 -8.39
C THR A 51 -3.51 -39.78 -9.82
N GLY A 52 -2.39 -39.98 -10.53
CA GLY A 52 -2.40 -40.50 -11.92
C GLY A 52 -2.17 -39.47 -13.02
N ARG A 53 -2.19 -38.18 -12.72
CA ARG A 53 -1.71 -37.12 -13.63
C ARG A 53 -0.38 -36.59 -13.12
N GLN A 54 0.66 -36.65 -13.96
CA GLN A 54 2.00 -36.17 -13.63
C GLN A 54 2.50 -35.13 -14.64
N ASP A 55 1.57 -34.43 -15.32
CA ASP A 55 1.91 -33.45 -16.32
C ASP A 55 2.16 -32.03 -15.76
N GLY A 56 2.00 -31.84 -14.43
CA GLY A 56 2.22 -30.56 -13.75
C GLY A 56 1.27 -29.43 -14.16
N SER A 57 0.30 -29.69 -15.03
CA SER A 57 -0.63 -28.69 -15.54
C SER A 57 -1.45 -28.02 -14.42
N GLU A 58 -1.79 -28.76 -13.38
CA GLU A 58 -2.54 -28.23 -12.24
C GLU A 58 -1.69 -27.27 -11.40
N GLY A 59 -0.44 -27.61 -11.12
CA GLY A 59 0.48 -26.72 -10.42
C GLY A 59 0.69 -25.41 -11.17
N LEU A 60 0.87 -25.47 -12.50
CA LEU A 60 0.98 -24.28 -13.33
C LEU A 60 -0.31 -23.45 -13.35
N PHE A 61 -1.47 -24.07 -13.41
CA PHE A 61 -2.76 -23.39 -13.33
C PHE A 61 -2.91 -22.63 -12.01
N TRP A 62 -2.58 -23.22 -10.89
CA TRP A 62 -2.65 -22.55 -9.59
C TRP A 62 -1.58 -21.48 -9.45
N LEU A 63 -0.38 -21.72 -9.95
CA LEU A 63 0.68 -20.71 -10.01
C LEU A 63 0.18 -19.44 -10.71
N ASP A 64 -0.35 -19.56 -11.94
CA ASP A 64 -0.83 -18.42 -12.72
C ASP A 64 -1.92 -17.63 -11.94
N ARG A 65 -2.83 -18.34 -11.27
CA ARG A 65 -3.86 -17.72 -10.43
C ARG A 65 -3.34 -17.01 -9.20
N ILE A 66 -2.28 -17.52 -8.60
CA ILE A 66 -1.65 -16.90 -7.43
C ILE A 66 -0.88 -15.65 -7.85
N VAL A 67 -0.04 -15.78 -8.87
CA VAL A 67 0.85 -14.70 -9.34
C VAL A 67 0.06 -13.54 -9.98
N GLY A 68 -1.07 -13.82 -10.61
CA GLY A 68 -1.94 -12.79 -11.20
C GLY A 68 -2.70 -11.91 -10.19
N ARG A 69 -2.49 -12.04 -8.89
CA ARG A 69 -3.11 -11.19 -7.86
C ARG A 69 -2.40 -9.85 -7.72
N PRO A 70 -3.09 -8.81 -7.26
CA PRO A 70 -2.46 -7.48 -7.04
C PRO A 70 -1.31 -7.49 -6.02
N ASP A 71 -1.37 -8.37 -5.01
CA ASP A 71 -0.31 -8.55 -4.00
C ASP A 71 -0.07 -10.05 -3.80
N PRO A 72 0.64 -10.72 -4.75
CA PRO A 72 0.80 -12.16 -4.72
C PRO A 72 1.81 -12.61 -3.68
N PRO A 73 1.56 -13.71 -2.93
CA PRO A 73 2.58 -14.37 -2.14
C PRO A 73 3.69 -14.90 -3.04
N GLN A 74 4.85 -15.16 -2.48
CA GLN A 74 5.90 -15.88 -3.20
C GLN A 74 5.50 -17.36 -3.35
N VAL A 75 5.59 -17.89 -4.56
CA VAL A 75 5.26 -19.29 -4.83
C VAL A 75 6.55 -20.08 -4.98
N VAL A 76 6.73 -21.11 -4.14
CA VAL A 76 7.79 -22.10 -4.26
C VAL A 76 7.14 -23.43 -4.63
N LEU A 77 7.62 -24.03 -5.70
CA LEU A 77 7.06 -25.28 -6.20
C LEU A 77 7.72 -26.49 -5.59
N ILE A 78 6.96 -27.56 -5.42
CA ILE A 78 7.51 -28.90 -5.14
C ILE A 78 7.27 -29.76 -6.39
N THR A 79 8.31 -30.39 -6.89
CA THR A 79 8.24 -31.19 -8.11
C THR A 79 8.91 -32.54 -7.93
N ALA A 80 8.49 -33.54 -8.70
CA ALA A 80 9.15 -34.84 -8.72
C ALA A 80 10.50 -34.76 -9.46
N PHE A 81 11.36 -35.74 -9.21
CA PHE A 81 12.63 -35.88 -9.92
C PHE A 81 12.35 -36.16 -11.41
N GLY A 82 12.89 -35.32 -12.29
CA GLY A 82 12.72 -35.44 -13.74
C GLY A 82 11.90 -34.27 -14.39
N ASP A 83 11.14 -33.50 -13.63
CA ASP A 83 10.28 -32.42 -14.15
C ASP A 83 11.01 -31.05 -14.25
N ILE A 84 12.30 -31.06 -14.65
CA ILE A 84 13.13 -29.86 -14.70
C ILE A 84 12.58 -28.84 -15.70
N GLU A 85 12.10 -29.28 -16.86
CA GLU A 85 11.51 -28.40 -17.87
C GLU A 85 10.26 -27.67 -17.34
N LEU A 86 9.46 -28.40 -16.56
CA LEU A 86 8.27 -27.88 -15.91
C LEU A 86 8.64 -26.83 -14.83
N ALA A 87 9.69 -27.12 -14.03
CA ALA A 87 10.20 -26.16 -13.04
C ALA A 87 10.72 -24.87 -13.72
N VAL A 88 11.45 -24.98 -14.83
CA VAL A 88 11.91 -23.82 -15.61
C VAL A 88 10.75 -23.03 -16.18
N SER A 89 9.72 -23.72 -16.70
CA SER A 89 8.49 -23.07 -17.18
C SER A 89 7.80 -22.28 -16.08
N ALA A 90 7.71 -22.87 -14.88
CA ALA A 90 7.08 -22.23 -13.73
C ALA A 90 7.86 -20.99 -13.24
N LEU A 91 9.20 -21.04 -13.24
CA LEU A 91 10.03 -19.86 -12.92
C LEU A 91 9.77 -18.71 -13.91
N LYS A 92 9.66 -19.03 -15.21
CA LYS A 92 9.29 -18.01 -16.23
C LYS A 92 7.91 -17.42 -16.03
N ARG A 93 6.99 -18.15 -15.39
CA ARG A 93 5.63 -17.69 -15.04
C ARG A 93 5.55 -16.94 -13.72
N GLY A 94 6.68 -16.76 -13.02
CA GLY A 94 6.77 -15.97 -11.79
C GLY A 94 6.83 -16.78 -10.50
N ALA A 95 7.07 -18.09 -10.55
CA ALA A 95 7.46 -18.83 -9.36
C ALA A 95 8.78 -18.28 -8.78
N ALA A 96 8.87 -18.19 -7.47
CA ALA A 96 10.04 -17.66 -6.79
C ALA A 96 11.22 -18.64 -6.80
N ASP A 97 10.90 -19.95 -6.72
CA ASP A 97 11.88 -21.03 -6.69
C ASP A 97 11.16 -22.39 -6.81
N PHE A 98 11.94 -23.48 -6.81
CA PHE A 98 11.40 -24.84 -6.76
C PHE A 98 12.25 -25.77 -5.88
N VAL A 99 11.63 -26.87 -5.43
CA VAL A 99 12.24 -27.93 -4.62
C VAL A 99 11.91 -29.27 -5.23
N VAL A 100 12.90 -30.14 -5.38
CA VAL A 100 12.72 -31.48 -5.97
C VAL A 100 12.49 -32.51 -4.86
N LYS A 101 11.50 -33.39 -5.05
CA LYS A 101 11.24 -34.57 -4.18
C LYS A 101 12.21 -35.71 -4.53
N PRO A 102 12.84 -36.39 -3.56
CA PRO A 102 12.90 -36.04 -2.14
C PRO A 102 13.82 -34.86 -1.88
N TRP A 103 13.42 -33.97 -0.97
CA TRP A 103 14.19 -32.77 -0.65
C TRP A 103 15.14 -32.98 0.53
N ASP A 104 16.14 -32.11 0.56
CA ASP A 104 16.96 -31.88 1.73
C ASP A 104 16.30 -30.80 2.61
N ASN A 105 16.19 -31.00 3.90
CA ASN A 105 15.48 -30.14 4.82
C ASN A 105 16.13 -28.75 4.94
N GLU A 106 17.45 -28.67 4.97
CA GLU A 106 18.18 -27.41 5.09
C GLU A 106 18.03 -26.57 3.83
N LYS A 107 18.10 -27.22 2.65
CA LYS A 107 17.85 -26.55 1.36
C LYS A 107 16.43 -26.04 1.23
N LEU A 108 15.45 -26.84 1.64
CA LEU A 108 14.03 -26.43 1.65
C LEU A 108 13.84 -25.19 2.51
N VAL A 109 14.34 -25.18 3.74
CA VAL A 109 14.28 -24.04 4.66
C VAL A 109 14.98 -22.82 4.06
N ALA A 110 16.18 -22.97 3.51
CA ALA A 110 16.94 -21.87 2.91
C ALA A 110 16.20 -21.21 1.73
N ILE A 111 15.58 -22.02 0.85
CA ILE A 111 14.76 -21.55 -0.28
C ILE A 111 13.55 -20.76 0.23
N LEU A 112 12.82 -21.29 1.19
CA LEU A 112 11.65 -20.63 1.75
C LEU A 112 11.99 -19.34 2.50
N GLN A 113 13.08 -19.33 3.26
CA GLN A 113 13.57 -18.09 3.90
C GLN A 113 14.00 -17.05 2.85
N GLY A 114 14.60 -17.47 1.74
CA GLY A 114 14.91 -16.62 0.61
C GLY A 114 13.66 -15.97 0.00
N ALA A 115 12.63 -16.79 -0.25
CA ALA A 115 11.35 -16.33 -0.75
C ALA A 115 10.68 -15.35 0.24
N PHE A 116 10.72 -15.64 1.54
CA PHE A 116 10.18 -14.75 2.57
C PHE A 116 10.88 -13.37 2.59
N ARG A 117 12.21 -13.35 2.52
CA ARG A 117 12.96 -12.08 2.44
C ARG A 117 12.58 -11.26 1.21
N ARG A 118 12.42 -11.90 0.04
CA ARG A 118 11.94 -11.22 -1.19
C ARG A 118 10.54 -10.64 -1.00
N ARG A 119 9.61 -11.40 -0.42
CA ARG A 119 8.24 -10.95 -0.14
C ARG A 119 8.23 -9.71 0.75
N ARG A 120 8.95 -9.75 1.86
CA ARG A 120 9.04 -8.61 2.79
C ARG A 120 9.62 -7.36 2.13
N LYS A 121 10.66 -7.51 1.32
CA LYS A 121 11.26 -6.38 0.60
C LYS A 121 10.24 -5.70 -0.32
N VAL A 122 9.54 -6.46 -1.16
CA VAL A 122 8.51 -5.94 -2.08
C VAL A 122 7.40 -5.22 -1.31
N ARG A 123 6.92 -5.80 -0.20
CA ARG A 123 5.86 -5.19 0.62
C ARG A 123 6.32 -3.89 1.29
N THR A 124 7.57 -3.85 1.77
CA THR A 124 8.14 -2.64 2.39
C THR A 124 8.29 -1.52 1.36
N GLU A 125 8.78 -1.84 0.16
CA GLU A 125 8.92 -0.88 -0.94
C GLU A 125 7.55 -0.35 -1.39
N ALA A 126 6.56 -1.23 -1.57
CA ALA A 126 5.20 -0.84 -1.93
C ALA A 126 4.53 0.03 -0.85
N ALA A 127 4.75 -0.28 0.44
CA ALA A 127 4.24 0.53 1.54
C ALA A 127 4.90 1.92 1.59
N SER A 128 6.21 1.99 1.31
CA SER A 128 6.94 3.26 1.23
C SER A 128 6.44 4.11 0.07
N MET A 129 6.26 3.53 -1.11
CA MET A 129 5.70 4.23 -2.27
C MET A 129 4.29 4.77 -2.02
N ARG A 130 3.42 3.95 -1.40
CA ARG A 130 2.06 4.40 -1.03
C ARG A 130 2.08 5.56 -0.04
N ARG A 131 3.03 5.60 0.89
CA ARG A 131 3.19 6.73 1.82
C ARG A 131 3.63 7.99 1.09
N ILE A 132 4.62 7.89 0.20
CA ILE A 132 5.11 9.03 -0.59
C ILE A 132 3.99 9.60 -1.45
N SER A 133 3.27 8.76 -2.22
CA SER A 133 2.16 9.23 -3.05
C SER A 133 1.03 9.86 -2.23
N ALA A 134 0.69 9.30 -1.07
CA ALA A 134 -0.32 9.87 -0.19
C ALA A 134 0.12 11.21 0.44
N GLU A 135 1.42 11.40 0.69
CA GLU A 135 1.95 12.69 1.15
C GLU A 135 1.97 13.73 0.03
N GLU A 136 2.32 13.32 -1.19
CA GLU A 136 2.27 14.19 -2.39
C GLU A 136 0.84 14.63 -2.71
N GLU A 137 -0.13 13.71 -2.70
CA GLU A 137 -1.55 14.04 -2.88
C GLU A 137 -2.05 15.03 -1.82
N LYS A 138 -1.71 14.80 -0.55
CA LYS A 138 -2.04 15.74 0.53
C LYS A 138 -1.40 17.11 0.33
N GLY A 139 -0.15 17.14 -0.12
CA GLY A 139 0.55 18.39 -0.43
C GLY A 139 -0.12 19.18 -1.56
N GLN A 140 -0.58 18.50 -2.61
CA GLN A 140 -1.33 19.12 -3.71
C GLN A 140 -2.67 19.69 -3.24
N VAL A 141 -3.43 18.95 -2.43
CA VAL A 141 -4.71 19.42 -1.87
C VAL A 141 -4.51 20.66 -0.99
N VAL A 142 -3.48 20.65 -0.12
CA VAL A 142 -3.11 21.81 0.70
C VAL A 142 -2.80 23.02 -0.17
N SER A 143 -1.98 22.85 -1.20
CA SER A 143 -1.58 23.93 -2.10
C SER A 143 -2.79 24.52 -2.87
N LEU A 144 -3.70 23.68 -3.34
CA LEU A 144 -4.93 24.11 -4.02
C LEU A 144 -5.88 24.88 -3.09
N LEU A 145 -6.08 24.36 -1.86
CA LEU A 145 -6.94 24.99 -0.87
C LEU A 145 -6.40 26.35 -0.45
N VAL A 146 -5.12 26.45 -0.13
CA VAL A 146 -4.45 27.69 0.23
C VAL A 146 -4.48 28.68 -0.93
N GLY A 147 -4.18 28.23 -2.15
CA GLY A 147 -4.20 29.08 -3.34
C GLY A 147 -5.57 29.68 -3.64
N SER A 148 -6.65 28.92 -3.46
CA SER A 148 -8.01 29.42 -3.66
C SER A 148 -8.43 30.43 -2.58
N LEU A 149 -8.10 30.20 -1.32
CA LEU A 149 -8.36 31.15 -0.24
C LEU A 149 -7.58 32.45 -0.43
N LEU A 150 -6.31 32.36 -0.83
CA LEU A 150 -5.51 33.54 -1.17
C LEU A 150 -6.12 34.33 -2.29
N LYS A 151 -6.58 33.69 -3.37
CA LYS A 151 -7.24 34.36 -4.49
C LYS A 151 -8.52 35.04 -4.05
N LYS A 152 -9.36 34.37 -3.24
CA LYS A 152 -10.60 34.93 -2.68
C LYS A 152 -10.33 36.21 -1.91
N TYR A 153 -9.38 36.17 -0.95
CA TYR A 153 -9.09 37.34 -0.12
C TYR A 153 -8.32 38.43 -0.84
N ALA A 154 -7.39 38.11 -1.76
CA ALA A 154 -6.70 39.08 -2.57
C ALA A 154 -7.69 39.88 -3.44
N GLN A 155 -8.67 39.21 -4.05
CA GLN A 155 -9.74 39.84 -4.81
C GLN A 155 -10.65 40.72 -3.93
N ALA A 156 -11.05 40.21 -2.76
CA ALA A 156 -11.92 40.94 -1.83
C ALA A 156 -11.28 42.24 -1.33
N TYR A 157 -9.96 42.25 -1.16
CA TYR A 157 -9.22 43.43 -0.67
C TYR A 157 -8.52 44.25 -1.76
N GLY A 158 -8.73 43.94 -3.05
CA GLY A 158 -8.12 44.62 -4.18
C GLY A 158 -6.59 44.57 -4.20
N LYS A 159 -6.00 43.50 -3.66
CA LYS A 159 -4.56 43.29 -3.59
C LYS A 159 -4.05 42.31 -4.67
N GLN A 160 -2.77 42.43 -4.99
CA GLN A 160 -2.11 41.44 -5.84
C GLN A 160 -2.04 40.09 -5.12
N LEU A 161 -2.22 39.01 -5.88
CA LEU A 161 -2.14 37.64 -5.34
C LEU A 161 -0.70 37.31 -4.89
N PRO A 162 -0.45 37.13 -3.59
CA PRO A 162 0.87 36.81 -3.11
C PRO A 162 1.19 35.33 -3.35
N VAL A 163 2.48 35.01 -3.51
CA VAL A 163 2.98 33.61 -3.60
C VAL A 163 3.33 33.12 -2.21
N VAL A 164 2.85 31.94 -1.82
CA VAL A 164 3.22 31.33 -0.53
C VAL A 164 4.50 30.51 -0.72
N THR A 165 5.47 30.74 0.17
CA THR A 165 6.71 29.95 0.20
C THR A 165 6.46 28.56 0.77
N SER A 166 7.40 27.60 0.55
CA SER A 166 7.31 26.26 1.12
C SER A 166 7.14 26.27 2.64
N GLY A 167 7.90 27.10 3.36
CA GLY A 167 7.77 27.26 4.81
C GLY A 167 6.39 27.80 5.25
N GLY A 168 5.78 28.66 4.44
CA GLY A 168 4.41 29.14 4.66
C GLY A 168 3.38 27.99 4.48
N LEU A 169 3.51 27.20 3.42
CA LEU A 169 2.65 26.04 3.18
C LEU A 169 2.78 24.99 4.28
N ASP A 170 3.98 24.73 4.76
CA ASP A 170 4.23 23.79 5.86
C ASP A 170 3.51 24.23 7.14
N LYS A 171 3.57 25.49 7.47
CA LYS A 171 2.87 26.06 8.64
C LYS A 171 1.36 25.94 8.52
N LEU A 172 0.78 26.29 7.36
CA LEU A 172 -0.65 26.18 7.10
C LEU A 172 -1.12 24.71 7.05
N SER A 173 -0.28 23.78 6.56
CA SER A 173 -0.57 22.35 6.56
C SER A 173 -0.82 21.79 7.96
N GLY A 174 -0.23 22.40 8.98
CA GLY A 174 -0.46 22.09 10.39
C GLY A 174 -1.91 22.31 10.81
N LEU A 175 -2.52 23.43 10.41
CA LEU A 175 -3.94 23.76 10.68
C LEU A 175 -4.88 22.79 9.96
N ILE A 176 -4.57 22.46 8.72
CA ILE A 176 -5.36 21.51 7.91
C ILE A 176 -5.36 20.14 8.57
N ARG A 177 -4.21 19.67 9.08
CA ARG A 177 -4.10 18.40 9.82
C ARG A 177 -4.91 18.38 11.11
N GLN A 178 -5.08 19.52 11.76
CA GLN A 178 -5.91 19.68 12.96
C GLN A 178 -7.41 19.78 12.64
N GLY A 179 -7.79 19.90 11.36
CA GLY A 179 -9.17 20.04 10.93
C GLY A 179 -9.76 21.42 11.21
N ASP A 180 -8.95 22.42 11.50
CA ASP A 180 -9.41 23.76 11.82
C ASP A 180 -9.44 24.68 10.59
N LEU A 181 -10.48 24.51 9.78
CA LEU A 181 -10.68 25.30 8.57
C LEU A 181 -10.93 26.79 8.91
N SER A 182 -11.59 27.08 10.03
CA SER A 182 -11.85 28.46 10.45
C SER A 182 -10.56 29.19 10.80
N ALA A 183 -9.67 28.54 11.57
CA ALA A 183 -8.35 29.11 11.87
C ALA A 183 -7.50 29.28 10.60
N LEU A 184 -7.59 28.31 9.64
CA LEU A 184 -6.91 28.44 8.36
C LEU A 184 -7.38 29.66 7.57
N GLN A 185 -8.72 29.85 7.44
CA GLN A 185 -9.31 30.98 6.73
C GLN A 185 -8.90 32.29 7.36
N GLN A 186 -9.06 32.44 8.67
CA GLN A 186 -8.68 33.66 9.42
C GLN A 186 -7.18 33.96 9.29
N THR A 187 -6.34 32.94 9.39
CA THR A 187 -4.88 33.11 9.26
C THR A 187 -4.49 33.60 7.88
N ILE A 188 -5.07 33.04 6.81
CA ILE A 188 -4.80 33.47 5.43
C ILE A 188 -5.37 34.85 5.16
N GLU A 189 -6.60 35.12 5.58
CA GLU A 189 -7.25 36.45 5.42
C GLU A 189 -6.40 37.56 6.06
N ARG A 190 -5.98 37.35 7.30
CA ARG A 190 -5.12 38.29 8.04
C ARG A 190 -3.79 38.52 7.35
N ALA A 191 -3.14 37.43 6.88
CA ALA A 191 -1.88 37.54 6.17
C ALA A 191 -2.03 38.34 4.89
N VAL A 192 -3.07 38.11 4.10
CA VAL A 192 -3.36 38.91 2.88
C VAL A 192 -3.66 40.35 3.23
N LEU A 193 -4.43 40.62 4.29
CA LEU A 193 -4.79 41.96 4.69
C LEU A 193 -3.55 42.77 5.11
N LEU A 194 -2.65 42.19 5.87
CA LEU A 194 -1.49 42.87 6.46
C LEU A 194 -0.27 42.93 5.54
N THR A 195 -0.16 42.00 4.58
CA THR A 195 1.01 41.98 3.69
C THR A 195 0.98 43.10 2.64
N ASN A 196 2.16 43.67 2.40
CA ASN A 196 2.44 44.49 1.22
C ASN A 196 3.50 43.81 0.33
N SER A 197 3.85 42.55 0.65
CA SER A 197 4.85 41.77 -0.08
C SER A 197 4.17 40.91 -1.15
N SER A 198 4.93 40.60 -2.21
CA SER A 198 4.49 39.64 -3.24
C SER A 198 4.65 38.20 -2.81
N SER A 199 5.24 37.90 -1.63
CA SER A 199 5.44 36.57 -1.09
C SER A 199 5.10 36.51 0.40
N LEU A 200 4.51 35.38 0.83
CA LEU A 200 4.16 35.07 2.22
C LEU A 200 4.99 33.91 2.72
N GLY A 201 5.79 34.14 3.73
CA GLY A 201 6.60 33.14 4.43
C GLY A 201 5.92 32.60 5.69
N ALA A 202 6.62 31.74 6.43
CA ALA A 202 6.12 31.19 7.68
C ALA A 202 5.82 32.26 8.74
N ASP A 203 6.58 33.35 8.76
CA ASP A 203 6.45 34.42 9.75
C ASP A 203 5.23 35.33 9.49
N ASP A 204 4.72 35.37 8.27
CA ASP A 204 3.54 36.13 7.91
C ASP A 204 2.23 35.50 8.40
N PHE A 205 2.25 34.21 8.73
CA PHE A 205 1.09 33.47 9.23
C PHE A 205 1.07 33.39 10.74
N HIS A 206 0.31 34.26 11.40
CA HIS A 206 0.13 34.26 12.84
C HIS A 206 -1.06 33.39 13.22
N ILE A 207 -0.79 32.20 13.79
CA ILE A 207 -1.81 31.26 14.24
C ILE A 207 -2.22 31.64 15.67
N GLU A 208 -3.42 32.18 15.82
CA GLU A 208 -4.03 32.36 17.14
C GLU A 208 -4.72 31.04 17.54
N LYS A 209 -4.44 30.55 18.75
CA LYS A 209 -5.18 29.43 19.31
C LYS A 209 -6.59 29.91 19.64
N THR A 210 -7.51 29.76 18.70
CA THR A 210 -8.93 29.98 18.97
C THR A 210 -9.43 28.86 19.86
N ALA A 211 -9.89 29.20 21.05
CA ALA A 211 -10.57 28.30 21.97
C ALA A 211 -11.99 28.03 21.48
N SER A 212 -12.16 27.54 20.25
CA SER A 212 -13.44 27.16 19.70
C SER A 212 -13.43 25.66 19.44
N ALA A 213 -14.13 24.94 20.30
CA ALA A 213 -14.39 23.51 20.17
C ALA A 213 -15.36 23.23 19.00
N SER A 214 -14.95 23.47 17.79
CA SER A 214 -15.59 22.90 16.60
C SER A 214 -15.00 21.49 16.39
N ARG A 215 -15.89 20.52 16.18
CA ARG A 215 -15.53 19.13 15.87
C ARG A 215 -14.47 19.13 14.75
N PRO A 216 -13.35 18.40 14.91
CA PRO A 216 -12.34 18.34 13.88
C PRO A 216 -12.96 17.78 12.59
N VAL A 217 -12.87 18.53 11.51
CA VAL A 217 -13.37 18.17 10.19
C VAL A 217 -12.28 17.33 9.52
N THR A 218 -12.64 16.19 8.94
CA THR A 218 -11.69 15.34 8.22
C THR A 218 -11.29 15.97 6.88
N LEU A 219 -10.15 15.57 6.32
CA LEU A 219 -9.67 16.07 5.03
C LEU A 219 -10.72 15.85 3.91
N GLU A 220 -11.41 14.70 3.90
CA GLU A 220 -12.50 14.40 2.96
C GLU A 220 -13.72 15.31 3.13
N GLU A 221 -14.07 15.67 4.36
CA GLU A 221 -15.15 16.62 4.63
C GLU A 221 -14.76 18.03 4.19
N MET A 222 -13.50 18.41 4.33
CA MET A 222 -12.98 19.68 3.82
C MET A 222 -12.99 19.75 2.29
N GLU A 223 -12.60 18.70 1.60
CA GLU A 223 -12.68 18.60 0.14
C GLU A 223 -14.12 18.75 -0.36
N LYS A 224 -15.09 18.08 0.27
CA LYS A 224 -16.51 18.16 -0.07
C LYS A 224 -17.08 19.57 0.14
N LEU A 225 -16.71 20.20 1.25
CA LEU A 225 -17.13 21.58 1.55
C LEU A 225 -16.55 22.55 0.51
N PHE A 226 -15.29 22.38 0.16
CA PHE A 226 -14.62 23.21 -0.84
C PHE A 226 -15.23 23.05 -2.24
N ILE A 227 -15.46 21.81 -2.68
CA ILE A 227 -16.10 21.55 -3.99
C ILE A 227 -17.49 22.17 -4.04
N SER A 228 -18.27 22.09 -2.95
CA SER A 228 -19.60 22.68 -2.87
C SER A 228 -19.59 24.22 -2.91
N GLU A 229 -18.57 24.85 -2.35
CA GLU A 229 -18.40 26.29 -2.33
C GLU A 229 -17.97 26.84 -3.70
N VAL A 230 -17.02 26.16 -4.37
CA VAL A 230 -16.60 26.48 -5.74
C VAL A 230 -17.73 26.29 -6.77
N GLN A 231 -18.64 25.32 -6.56
CA GLN A 231 -19.81 25.14 -7.42
C GLN A 231 -20.90 26.17 -7.19
N ARG A 232 -21.01 26.76 -6.00
CA ARG A 232 -21.95 27.85 -5.71
C ARG A 232 -21.52 29.18 -6.33
N GLU A 233 -20.24 29.42 -6.52
CA GLU A 233 -19.72 30.64 -7.13
C GLU A 233 -19.80 30.65 -8.68
N LYS A 234 -20.16 29.53 -9.31
CA LYS A 234 -20.31 29.38 -10.77
C LYS A 234 -21.75 29.50 -11.29
N ASN A 235 -22.73 29.65 -10.40
CA ASN A 235 -24.13 29.92 -10.70
C ASN A 235 -24.51 31.34 -10.24
#